data_25c528e427fa8dfcdbb118a95607c6ff
#
_entry.id   25c528e427fa8dfcdbb118a95607c6ff
#
_cell.length_a   1.000
_cell.length_b   1.000
_cell.length_c   1.000
_cell.angle_alpha   90.00
_cell.angle_beta   90.00
_cell.angle_gamma   90.00
#
_symmetry.space_group_name_H-M   'P 1'
#
loop_
_entity.id
_entity.type
_entity.pdbx_description
1 polymer ?
#
loop_
_entity_poly.entity_id
_entity_poly.type
_entity_poly.pdbx_seq_one_letter_code
_entity_poly.pdbx_strand_id
1 'polypeptide(L)'
;MNLIYLIYNRPDCVEQSLPVILEACPKQVYLVADGPKSGNEEDARKCERARQRALDMLDGVCEVHTDFAEENRGCARRVSSGITQAFEVFDDAIILEDDCVP
;
A
#
# COMPACT_ATOMS: atom_id res chain seq x y z
N MET A 1 -8.50 8.86 11.77
CA MET A 1 -8.86 8.33 10.45
C MET A 1 -8.01 7.11 10.16
N ASN A 2 -8.63 6.06 9.67
CA ASN A 2 -7.96 4.85 9.24
C ASN A 2 -7.88 4.83 7.72
N LEU A 3 -6.72 4.45 7.19
CA LEU A 3 -6.45 4.47 5.76
C LEU A 3 -6.03 3.07 5.28
N ILE A 4 -6.61 2.63 4.19
CA ILE A 4 -6.14 1.47 3.44
C ILE A 4 -5.45 2.01 2.19
N TYR A 5 -4.16 1.73 2.06
CA TYR A 5 -3.33 2.24 0.97
C TYR A 5 -2.82 1.08 0.13
N LEU A 6 -3.18 1.10 -1.15
CA LEU A 6 -2.91 0.01 -2.08
C LEU A 6 -1.72 0.39 -2.97
N ILE A 7 -0.69 -0.42 -2.95
CA ILE A 7 0.52 -0.22 -3.76
C ILE A 7 0.87 -1.47 -4.56
N TYR A 8 1.71 -1.31 -5.57
CA TYR A 8 2.24 -2.42 -6.35
C TYR A 8 3.71 -2.14 -6.75
N ASN A 9 3.94 -1.73 -7.98
CA ASN A 9 5.29 -1.62 -8.56
C ASN A 9 5.65 -0.21 -9.02
N ARG A 10 5.08 0.80 -8.38
CA ARG A 10 5.28 2.21 -8.76
C ARG A 10 5.83 3.02 -7.59
N PRO A 11 7.14 2.90 -7.30
CA PRO A 11 7.72 3.69 -6.21
C PRO A 11 7.57 5.20 -6.41
N ASP A 12 7.57 5.67 -7.66
CA ASP A 12 7.38 7.09 -7.96
C ASP A 12 5.99 7.58 -7.56
N CYS A 13 4.95 6.76 -7.79
CA CYS A 13 3.59 7.08 -7.35
C CYS A 13 3.48 7.13 -5.83
N VAL A 14 4.15 6.21 -5.14
CA VAL A 14 4.22 6.21 -3.67
C VAL A 14 4.88 7.52 -3.19
N GLU A 15 5.98 7.91 -3.79
CA GLU A 15 6.70 9.14 -3.41
C GLU A 15 5.87 10.41 -3.63
N GLN A 16 4.99 10.41 -4.61
CA GLN A 16 4.14 11.55 -4.92
C GLN A 16 2.86 11.58 -4.10
N SER A 17 2.21 10.43 -3.91
CA SER A 17 0.89 10.37 -3.28
C SER A 17 0.98 10.34 -1.75
N LEU A 18 1.91 9.61 -1.19
CA LEU A 18 1.94 9.38 0.26
C LEU A 18 2.17 10.65 1.08
N PRO A 19 3.06 11.59 0.70
CA PRO A 19 3.19 12.85 1.46
C PRO A 19 1.90 13.65 1.53
N VAL A 20 1.13 13.68 0.44
CA VAL A 20 -0.16 14.39 0.40
C VAL A 20 -1.18 13.70 1.32
N ILE A 21 -1.20 12.36 1.28
CA ILE A 21 -2.07 11.56 2.14
C ILE A 21 -1.74 11.79 3.62
N LEU A 22 -0.46 11.86 3.96
CA LEU A 22 -0.01 12.07 5.34
C LEU A 22 -0.37 13.45 5.89
N GLU A 23 -0.64 14.44 5.03
CA GLU A 23 -1.15 15.74 5.48
C GLU A 23 -2.51 15.61 6.18
N ALA A 24 -3.28 14.58 5.87
CA ALA A 24 -4.55 14.29 6.53
C ALA A 24 -4.39 13.64 7.91
N CYS A 25 -3.17 13.38 8.33
CA CYS A 25 -2.83 12.82 9.65
C CYS A 25 -3.58 11.52 9.98
N PRO A 26 -3.48 10.48 9.16
CA PRO A 26 -4.12 9.21 9.48
C PRO A 26 -3.52 8.62 10.76
N LYS A 27 -4.35 8.04 11.60
CA LYS A 27 -3.89 7.37 12.83
C LYS A 27 -3.29 6.00 12.54
N GLN A 28 -3.90 5.29 11.61
CA GLN A 28 -3.47 3.95 11.22
C GLN A 28 -3.52 3.82 9.71
N VAL A 29 -2.52 3.16 9.15
CA VAL A 29 -2.45 2.83 7.72
C VAL A 29 -2.34 1.32 7.57
N TYR A 30 -3.22 0.73 6.78
CA TYR A 30 -3.12 -0.64 6.36
C TYR A 30 -2.52 -0.65 4.95
N LEU A 31 -1.27 -1.06 4.86
CA LEU A 31 -0.50 -1.04 3.61
C LEU A 31 -0.67 -2.39 2.90
N VAL A 32 -1.34 -2.37 1.77
CA VAL A 32 -1.61 -3.57 0.96
C VAL A 32 -0.77 -3.50 -0.31
N ALA A 33 0.03 -4.52 -0.56
CA ALA A 33 0.87 -4.59 -1.75
C ALA A 33 0.68 -5.90 -2.49
N ASP A 34 0.50 -5.81 -3.82
CA ASP A 34 0.52 -7.01 -4.65
C ASP A 34 1.98 -7.45 -4.88
N GLY A 35 2.17 -8.70 -5.23
CA GLY A 35 3.48 -9.27 -5.50
C GLY A 35 3.91 -9.08 -6.95
N PRO A 36 5.20 -9.30 -7.22
CA PRO A 36 5.73 -9.22 -8.57
C PRO A 36 5.25 -10.36 -9.46
N LYS A 37 5.16 -10.09 -10.75
CA LYS A 37 4.85 -11.11 -11.73
C LYS A 37 5.98 -12.13 -11.80
N SER A 38 5.63 -13.40 -11.87
CA SER A 38 6.58 -14.51 -11.89
C SER A 38 7.59 -14.35 -13.04
N GLY A 39 8.87 -14.53 -12.72
CA GLY A 39 9.95 -14.46 -13.70
C GLY A 39 10.35 -13.05 -14.15
N ASN A 40 9.75 -12.02 -13.57
CA ASN A 40 10.07 -10.64 -13.90
C ASN A 40 10.89 -9.99 -12.80
N GLU A 41 12.22 -9.97 -12.96
CA GLU A 41 13.12 -9.42 -11.96
C GLU A 41 12.99 -7.91 -11.79
N GLU A 42 12.70 -7.18 -12.87
CA GLU A 42 12.50 -5.74 -12.80
C GLU A 42 11.23 -5.41 -12.01
N ASP A 43 10.17 -6.16 -12.24
CA ASP A 43 8.93 -6.00 -11.49
C ASP A 43 9.16 -6.27 -9.99
N ALA A 44 9.95 -7.31 -9.68
CA ALA A 44 10.30 -7.63 -8.30
C ALA A 44 11.05 -6.49 -7.61
N ARG A 45 12.00 -5.85 -8.31
CA ARG A 45 12.75 -4.72 -7.77
C ARG A 45 11.84 -3.50 -7.53
N LYS A 46 10.95 -3.22 -8.48
CA LYS A 46 10.00 -2.10 -8.34
C LYS A 46 9.03 -2.32 -7.19
N CYS A 47 8.52 -3.53 -7.03
CA CYS A 47 7.65 -3.88 -5.90
C CYS A 47 8.35 -3.68 -4.57
N GLU A 48 9.58 -4.15 -4.45
CA GLU A 48 10.36 -4.02 -3.22
C GLU A 48 10.65 -2.56 -2.92
N ARG A 49 11.03 -1.77 -3.92
CA ARG A 49 11.28 -0.33 -3.74
C ARG A 49 10.04 0.43 -3.32
N ALA A 50 8.89 0.10 -3.92
CA ALA A 50 7.62 0.72 -3.53
C ALA A 50 7.27 0.41 -2.07
N ARG A 51 7.43 -0.84 -1.66
CA ARG A 51 7.18 -1.26 -0.27
C ARG A 51 8.11 -0.58 0.71
N GLN A 52 9.39 -0.59 0.43
CA GLN A 52 10.38 0.00 1.30
C GLN A 52 10.18 1.51 1.41
N ARG A 53 9.89 2.17 0.30
CA ARG A 53 9.64 3.61 0.29
C ARG A 53 8.43 3.97 1.15
N ALA A 54 7.35 3.21 1.02
CA ALA A 54 6.16 3.43 1.83
C ALA A 54 6.45 3.22 3.32
N LEU A 55 7.16 2.15 3.67
CA LEU A 55 7.51 1.88 5.07
C LEU A 55 8.40 2.97 5.65
N ASP A 56 9.39 3.45 4.90
CA ASP A 56 10.28 4.53 5.36
C ASP A 56 9.51 5.82 5.61
N MET A 57 8.56 6.15 4.74
CA MET A 57 7.77 7.38 4.88
C MET A 57 6.76 7.31 6.03
N LEU A 58 6.29 6.12 6.37
CA LEU A 58 5.31 5.90 7.44
C LEU A 58 5.97 5.68 8.80
N ASP A 59 7.26 5.40 8.84
CA ASP A 59 7.97 5.09 10.07
C ASP A 59 7.92 6.26 11.06
N GLY A 60 7.45 5.98 12.27
CA GLY A 60 7.31 6.99 13.32
C GLY A 60 6.20 8.00 13.12
N VAL A 61 5.43 7.90 12.04
CA VAL A 61 4.35 8.85 11.71
C VAL A 61 3.00 8.34 12.19
N CYS A 62 2.73 7.06 11.99
CA CYS A 62 1.45 6.45 12.36
C CYS A 62 1.65 4.95 12.61
N GLU A 63 0.60 4.31 13.11
CA GLU A 63 0.58 2.86 13.26
C GLU A 63 0.40 2.21 11.88
N VAL A 64 1.23 1.23 11.54
CA VAL A 64 1.23 0.60 10.23
C VAL A 64 0.95 -0.89 10.35
N HIS A 65 -0.01 -1.37 9.57
CA HIS A 65 -0.27 -2.78 9.35
C HIS A 65 0.11 -3.10 7.90
N THR A 66 0.66 -4.26 7.65
CA THR A 66 1.10 -4.65 6.30
C THR A 66 0.44 -5.94 5.84
N ASP A 67 0.13 -6.00 4.56
CA ASP A 67 -0.33 -7.21 3.88
C ASP A 67 0.36 -7.27 2.52
N PHE A 68 1.52 -7.91 2.48
CA PHE A 68 2.37 -7.99 1.31
C PHE A 68 2.27 -9.38 0.68
N ALA A 69 1.77 -9.45 -0.55
CA ALA A 69 1.73 -10.70 -1.30
C ALA A 69 3.11 -11.01 -1.89
N GLU A 70 3.53 -12.27 -1.84
CA GLU A 70 4.80 -12.71 -2.43
C GLU A 70 4.68 -12.85 -3.95
N GLU A 71 3.51 -13.25 -4.43
CA GLU A 71 3.23 -13.45 -5.85
C GLU A 71 2.13 -12.52 -6.33
N ASN A 72 2.13 -12.22 -7.62
CA ASN A 72 1.09 -11.40 -8.23
C ASN A 72 -0.24 -12.15 -8.23
N ARG A 73 -1.25 -11.56 -7.62
CA ARG A 73 -2.61 -12.09 -7.53
C ARG A 73 -3.56 -11.46 -8.53
N GLY A 74 -3.09 -10.42 -9.22
CA GLY A 74 -3.92 -9.60 -10.08
C GLY A 74 -4.65 -8.52 -9.31
N CYS A 75 -4.91 -7.39 -9.97
CA CYS A 75 -5.44 -6.18 -9.33
C CYS A 75 -6.75 -6.45 -8.57
N ALA A 76 -7.74 -7.06 -9.23
CA ALA A 76 -9.05 -7.27 -8.63
C ALA A 76 -9.01 -8.16 -7.38
N ARG A 77 -8.29 -9.28 -7.46
CA ARG A 77 -8.16 -10.21 -6.33
C ARG A 77 -7.39 -9.59 -5.18
N ARG A 78 -6.31 -8.86 -5.49
CA ARG A 78 -5.46 -8.28 -4.47
C ARG A 78 -6.16 -7.16 -3.73
N VAL A 79 -6.85 -6.30 -4.45
CA VAL A 79 -7.65 -5.23 -3.84
C VAL A 79 -8.73 -5.83 -2.94
N SER A 80 -9.48 -6.80 -3.44
CA SER A 80 -10.55 -7.44 -2.68
C SER A 80 -10.02 -8.13 -1.41
N SER A 81 -8.96 -8.94 -1.53
CA SER A 81 -8.40 -9.65 -0.37
C SER A 81 -7.79 -8.69 0.65
N GLY A 82 -7.09 -7.66 0.19
CA GLY A 82 -6.47 -6.67 1.07
C GLY A 82 -7.49 -5.85 1.83
N ILE A 83 -8.55 -5.42 1.17
CA ILE A 83 -9.65 -4.68 1.81
C ILE A 83 -10.35 -5.56 2.84
N THR A 84 -10.63 -6.82 2.50
CA THR A 84 -11.27 -7.75 3.43
C THR A 84 -10.42 -7.93 4.69
N GLN A 85 -9.12 -8.13 4.55
CA GLN A 85 -8.21 -8.27 5.68
C GLN A 85 -8.14 -6.99 6.52
N ALA A 86 -8.09 -5.83 5.87
CA ALA A 86 -8.02 -4.55 6.56
C ALA A 86 -9.29 -4.29 7.40
N PHE A 87 -10.45 -4.66 6.90
CA PHE A 87 -11.70 -4.49 7.65
C PHE A 87 -11.88 -5.48 8.80
N GLU A 88 -11.03 -6.47 8.94
CA GLU A 88 -10.96 -7.26 10.17
C GLU A 88 -10.30 -6.45 11.30
N VAL A 89 -9.48 -5.47 10.95
CA VAL A 89 -8.78 -4.60 11.90
C VAL A 89 -9.53 -3.28 12.07
N PHE A 90 -10.06 -2.72 11.00
CA PHE A 90 -10.71 -1.41 10.98
C PHE A 90 -12.23 -1.53 10.86
N ASP A 91 -12.96 -0.75 11.66
CA ASP A 91 -14.41 -0.64 11.52
C ASP A 91 -14.78 0.22 10.32
N ASP A 92 -14.00 1.25 10.04
CA ASP A 92 -14.14 2.11 8.88
C ASP A 92 -12.77 2.54 8.37
N ALA A 93 -12.69 2.88 7.09
CA ALA A 93 -11.45 3.34 6.49
C ALA A 93 -11.70 4.07 5.17
N ILE A 94 -10.75 4.94 4.81
CA ILE A 94 -10.65 5.52 3.47
C ILE A 94 -9.72 4.64 2.67
N ILE A 95 -10.09 4.31 1.44
CA ILE A 95 -9.29 3.45 0.55
C ILE A 95 -8.70 4.31 -0.55
N LEU A 96 -7.37 4.30 -0.67
CA LEU A 96 -6.65 5.02 -1.70
C LEU A 96 -5.63 4.13 -2.37
N GLU A 97 -5.41 4.34 -3.66
CA GLU A 97 -4.36 3.70 -4.43
C GLU A 97 -3.17 4.66 -4.59
N ASP A 98 -2.01 4.12 -4.91
CA ASP A 98 -0.77 4.90 -5.04
C ASP A 98 -0.80 5.92 -6.19
N ASP A 99 -1.66 5.73 -7.17
CA ASP A 99 -1.84 6.65 -8.29
C ASP A 99 -2.95 7.68 -8.07
N CYS A 100 -3.62 7.65 -6.92
CA CYS A 100 -4.62 8.64 -6.53
C CYS A 100 -3.95 9.77 -5.76
N VAL A 101 -3.95 10.97 -6.33
CA VAL A 101 -3.51 12.18 -5.63
C VAL A 101 -4.75 12.94 -5.19
N PRO A 102 -5.07 12.93 -3.89
CA PRO A 102 -6.26 13.63 -3.39
C PRO A 102 -6.16 15.14 -3.51
#